data_87b3f507be8a09574a38e35e1daaea33
#
_entry.id   87b3f507be8a09574a38e35e1daaea33
#
_cell.length_a   1.000
_cell.length_b   1.000
_cell.length_c   1.000
_cell.angle_alpha   90.00
_cell.angle_beta   90.00
_cell.angle_gamma   90.00
#
_symmetry.space_group_name_H-M   'P 1'
#
loop_
_entity.id
_entity.type
_entity.pdbx_description
1 polymer ?
#
loop_
_entity_poly.entity_id
_entity_poly.type
_entity_poly.pdbx_seq_one_letter_code
_entity_poly.pdbx_strand_id
1 'polypeptide(L)'
;MIGIDQTGRRAPGAIAGAIAIAGTIVASAIIASTASFAVPRYDGLWSVSIVTEKGDCDRGYRYPIRISNGLLANAGDSVFTITGKVGGAGTITVTVSGGGRNATGSGRLAGNMGMGSWIGGSCSGSWTAERRGP
;
A
#
# COMPACT_ATOMS: atom_id res chain seq x y z
N MET A 1 77.55 24.50 -20.83
CA MET A 1 76.96 24.02 -20.89
C MET A 1 76.22 23.52 -20.70
N ILE A 2 75.94 23.41 -20.72
CA ILE A 2 75.12 22.89 -20.65
C ILE A 2 74.36 22.28 -20.39
N GLY A 3 74.53 22.19 -20.45
CA GLY A 3 73.56 21.48 -20.32
C GLY A 3 72.88 20.95 -20.09
N ILE A 4 72.79 20.86 -20.19
CA ILE A 4 72.02 20.30 -20.14
C ILE A 4 71.23 19.89 -19.90
N ASP A 5 71.29 19.99 -20.06
CA ASP A 5 70.41 19.61 -20.01
C ASP A 5 69.79 19.13 -19.88
N GLN A 6 70.09 19.17 -19.98
CA GLN A 6 69.38 18.71 -20.09
C GLN A 6 68.76 18.12 -19.82
N THR A 7 69.13 18.12 -19.91
CA THR A 7 68.34 17.41 -19.84
C THR A 7 67.71 17.00 -19.39
N GLY A 8 67.91 17.08 -19.43
CA GLY A 8 66.97 16.56 -19.21
C GLY A 8 66.25 16.32 -19.08
N ARG A 9 66.42 16.37 -19.32
CA ARG A 9 65.46 16.10 -19.45
C ARG A 9 64.70 15.59 -19.41
N ARG A 10 64.84 15.62 -19.36
CA ARG A 10 63.92 15.13 -19.49
C ARG A 10 63.20 14.68 -19.20
N ALA A 11 63.38 14.66 -19.25
CA ALA A 11 62.41 14.19 -19.10
C ALA A 11 61.72 13.78 -18.91
N PRO A 12 62.01 13.76 -19.05
CA PRO A 12 61.01 13.33 -18.94
C PRO A 12 60.32 12.87 -18.66
N GLY A 13 60.15 12.73 -18.55
CA GLY A 13 59.25 12.20 -18.31
C GLY A 13 58.53 11.91 -18.15
N ALA A 14 58.46 11.78 -18.29
CA ALA A 14 57.59 11.38 -18.24
C ALA A 14 56.84 11.11 -18.09
N ILE A 15 56.76 11.11 -18.12
CA ILE A 15 55.97 10.81 -18.03
C ILE A 15 55.25 10.52 -17.89
N ALA A 16 55.16 10.43 -17.96
CA ALA A 16 54.43 10.07 -17.86
C ALA A 16 53.59 9.67 -17.68
N GLY A 17 53.45 9.53 -17.65
CA GLY A 17 52.58 9.07 -17.49
C GLY A 17 51.69 8.80 -17.18
N ALA A 18 51.51 8.82 -17.10
CA ALA A 18 50.72 8.51 -16.75
C ALA A 18 49.78 8.33 -16.73
N ILE A 19 49.60 8.25 -16.81
CA ILE A 19 48.83 7.95 -16.75
C ILE A 19 47.93 7.69 -16.35
N ALA A 20 47.84 7.65 -16.22
CA ALA A 20 47.07 7.64 -15.59
C ALA A 20 45.84 7.49 -15.81
N ILE A 21 45.63 6.94 -15.86
CA ILE A 21 44.71 6.60 -15.92
C ILE A 21 43.84 6.37 -15.30
N ALA A 22 43.83 6.90 -14.99
CA ALA A 22 42.91 7.04 -14.19
C ALA A 22 41.74 6.36 -14.58
N GLY A 23 41.84 5.33 -14.25
CA GLY A 23 40.69 4.59 -14.41
C GLY A 23 39.62 5.21 -13.61
N THR A 24 38.92 5.95 -14.26
CA THR A 24 37.74 6.39 -13.64
C THR A 24 36.81 5.23 -13.63
N ILE A 25 36.84 4.58 -12.59
CA ILE A 25 35.82 3.56 -12.40
C ILE A 25 34.61 4.29 -12.05
N VAL A 26 33.80 4.51 -13.03
CA VAL A 26 32.47 4.95 -12.78
C VAL A 26 31.76 3.73 -12.23
N ALA A 27 31.77 3.64 -10.95
CA ALA A 27 30.96 2.64 -10.31
C ALA A 27 29.54 3.06 -10.58
N SER A 28 28.96 2.45 -11.56
CA SER A 28 27.53 2.60 -11.78
C SER A 28 26.86 1.94 -10.62
N ALA A 29 26.40 2.75 -9.73
CA ALA A 29 25.56 2.25 -8.66
C ALA A 29 24.26 1.82 -9.31
N ILE A 30 24.12 0.55 -9.46
CA ILE A 30 22.85 -0.01 -9.87
C ILE A 30 21.95 0.13 -8.67
N ILE A 31 21.12 1.13 -8.73
CA ILE A 31 20.09 1.27 -7.73
C ILE A 31 19.04 0.22 -8.08
N ALA A 32 19.17 -0.90 -7.45
CA ALA A 32 18.14 -1.90 -7.57
C ALA A 32 16.92 -1.35 -6.87
N SER A 33 15.96 -0.94 -7.65
CA SER A 33 14.65 -0.60 -7.10
C SER A 33 14.05 -1.89 -6.60
N THR A 34 14.17 -2.12 -5.32
CA THR A 34 13.41 -3.19 -4.71
C THR A 34 11.96 -2.77 -4.74
N ALA A 35 11.16 -3.47 -5.50
CA ALA A 35 9.73 -3.30 -5.42
C ALA A 35 9.36 -3.67 -3.99
N SER A 36 9.05 -2.68 -3.18
CA SER A 36 8.52 -2.95 -1.86
C SER A 36 7.09 -3.36 -2.03
N PHE A 37 6.84 -4.65 -1.90
CA PHE A 37 5.49 -5.13 -1.74
C PHE A 37 5.03 -4.68 -0.36
N ALA A 38 4.04 -3.82 -0.32
CA ALA A 38 3.43 -3.48 0.95
C ALA A 38 2.91 -4.76 1.55
N VAL A 39 3.39 -5.11 2.72
CA VAL A 39 2.84 -6.23 3.47
C VAL A 39 1.37 -5.89 3.68
N PRO A 40 0.44 -6.77 3.28
CA PRO A 40 -0.99 -6.50 3.44
C PRO A 40 -1.31 -6.42 4.92
N ARG A 41 -1.25 -5.23 5.43
CA ARG A 41 -1.35 -4.95 6.87
C ARG A 41 -2.69 -5.34 7.46
N TYR A 42 -3.72 -5.30 6.63
CA TYR A 42 -5.09 -5.50 7.08
C TYR A 42 -5.74 -6.77 6.55
N ASP A 43 -4.97 -7.60 5.88
CA ASP A 43 -5.50 -8.86 5.36
C ASP A 43 -5.96 -9.76 6.49
N GLY A 44 -6.99 -10.53 6.22
CA GLY A 44 -7.54 -11.47 7.16
C GLY A 44 -9.06 -11.52 7.14
N LEU A 45 -9.59 -12.22 8.11
CA LEU A 45 -11.03 -12.35 8.31
C LEU A 45 -11.48 -11.31 9.32
N TRP A 46 -12.50 -10.56 8.96
CA TRP A 46 -13.04 -9.47 9.77
C TRP A 46 -14.53 -9.66 10.00
N SER A 47 -14.99 -9.26 11.16
CA SER A 47 -16.42 -9.19 11.47
C SER A 47 -16.82 -7.73 11.50
N VAL A 48 -17.79 -7.37 10.68
CA VAL A 48 -18.28 -5.99 10.58
C VAL A 48 -19.67 -5.91 11.18
N SER A 49 -19.85 -5.01 12.12
CA SER A 49 -21.14 -4.70 12.73
C SER A 49 -21.64 -3.39 12.18
N ILE A 50 -22.82 -3.41 11.61
CA ILE A 50 -23.45 -2.24 10.99
C ILE A 50 -24.63 -1.81 11.84
N VAL A 51 -24.72 -0.52 12.12
CA VAL A 51 -25.80 0.08 12.89
C VAL A 51 -26.51 1.09 12.02
N THR A 52 -27.83 0.98 11.92
CA THR A 52 -28.67 1.95 11.23
C THR A 52 -29.05 3.05 12.20
N GLU A 53 -28.70 4.27 11.85
CA GLU A 53 -29.01 5.45 12.66
C GLU A 53 -30.14 6.28 12.05
N LYS A 54 -30.32 6.21 10.73
CA LYS A 54 -31.38 6.91 10.02
C LYS A 54 -32.03 5.98 9.00
N GLY A 55 -33.31 6.10 8.84
CA GLY A 55 -34.09 5.34 7.90
C GLY A 55 -34.72 4.11 8.52
N ASP A 56 -35.52 3.39 7.72
CA ASP A 56 -36.31 2.25 8.17
C ASP A 56 -35.64 0.91 7.92
N CYS A 57 -34.34 0.90 7.68
CA CYS A 57 -33.58 -0.35 7.50
C CYS A 57 -33.43 -1.04 8.86
N ASP A 58 -33.14 -2.35 8.81
CA ASP A 58 -32.86 -3.10 10.03
C ASP A 58 -31.81 -2.40 10.87
N ARG A 59 -32.01 -2.43 12.17
CA ARG A 59 -31.18 -1.68 13.10
C ARG A 59 -29.75 -2.15 13.17
N GLY A 60 -29.51 -3.41 12.93
CA GLY A 60 -28.18 -3.96 13.05
C GLY A 60 -27.95 -5.16 12.16
N TYR A 61 -26.76 -5.23 11.60
CA TYR A 61 -26.32 -6.33 10.78
C TYR A 61 -24.91 -6.72 11.18
N ARG A 62 -24.57 -7.97 10.95
CA ARG A 62 -23.20 -8.43 11.13
C ARG A 62 -22.78 -9.22 9.91
N TYR A 63 -21.65 -8.84 9.33
CA TYR A 63 -21.13 -9.47 8.12
C TYR A 63 -19.70 -9.93 8.32
N PRO A 64 -19.37 -11.16 7.89
CA PRO A 64 -17.99 -11.55 7.77
C PRO A 64 -17.45 -11.07 6.43
N ILE A 65 -16.30 -10.43 6.45
CA ILE A 65 -15.61 -10.04 5.23
C ILE A 65 -14.19 -10.56 5.27
N ARG A 66 -13.65 -10.80 4.09
CA ARG A 66 -12.24 -11.16 3.96
C ARG A 66 -11.52 -10.06 3.23
N ILE A 67 -10.38 -9.68 3.75
CA ILE A 67 -9.49 -8.76 3.07
C ILE A 67 -8.29 -9.56 2.60
N SER A 68 -8.01 -9.51 1.30
CA SER A 68 -6.87 -10.19 0.69
C SER A 68 -6.18 -9.22 -0.25
N ASN A 69 -4.90 -8.97 -0.01
CA ASN A 69 -4.11 -8.01 -0.79
C ASN A 69 -4.79 -6.64 -0.82
N GLY A 70 -5.42 -6.26 0.29
CA GLY A 70 -6.12 -5.00 0.40
C GLY A 70 -7.48 -4.95 -0.28
N LEU A 71 -7.95 -6.05 -0.84
CA LEU A 71 -9.26 -6.10 -1.50
C LEU A 71 -10.28 -6.81 -0.62
N LEU A 72 -11.47 -6.26 -0.57
CA LEU A 72 -12.56 -6.80 0.22
C LEU A 72 -13.39 -7.80 -0.55
N ALA A 73 -13.86 -8.82 0.15
CA ALA A 73 -14.79 -9.80 -0.39
C ALA A 73 -15.72 -10.29 0.71
N ASN A 74 -16.89 -10.76 0.32
CA ASN A 74 -17.81 -11.39 1.25
C ASN A 74 -17.24 -12.75 1.69
N ALA A 75 -17.19 -12.99 2.99
CA ALA A 75 -16.71 -14.24 3.56
C ALA A 75 -17.83 -15.14 4.08
N GLY A 76 -19.07 -14.73 3.91
CA GLY A 76 -20.23 -15.50 4.35
C GLY A 76 -21.05 -16.02 3.19
N ASP A 77 -22.15 -16.66 3.51
CA ASP A 77 -23.10 -17.23 2.54
C ASP A 77 -24.15 -16.24 2.07
N SER A 78 -23.90 -14.97 2.26
CA SER A 78 -24.90 -13.97 1.94
C SER A 78 -25.01 -13.77 0.44
N VAL A 79 -26.20 -13.36 0.01
CA VAL A 79 -26.47 -13.04 -1.40
C VAL A 79 -25.93 -11.66 -1.77
N PHE A 80 -25.25 -10.99 -0.86
CA PHE A 80 -24.70 -9.68 -1.11
C PHE A 80 -23.30 -9.79 -1.73
N THR A 81 -23.02 -8.90 -2.66
CA THR A 81 -21.69 -8.74 -3.20
C THR A 81 -21.00 -7.60 -2.46
N ILE A 82 -19.82 -7.86 -1.96
CA ILE A 82 -19.03 -6.87 -1.24
C ILE A 82 -17.77 -6.61 -2.05
N THR A 83 -17.54 -5.36 -2.39
CA THR A 83 -16.32 -4.94 -3.09
C THR A 83 -15.74 -3.75 -2.36
N GLY A 84 -14.45 -3.55 -2.46
CA GLY A 84 -13.79 -2.42 -1.82
C GLY A 84 -12.31 -2.66 -1.66
N LYS A 85 -11.66 -1.68 -1.07
CA LYS A 85 -10.22 -1.75 -0.87
C LYS A 85 -9.78 -0.99 0.37
N VAL A 86 -8.62 -1.37 0.86
CA VAL A 86 -7.97 -0.73 1.99
C VAL A 86 -6.66 -0.11 1.52
N GLY A 87 -6.47 1.16 1.77
CA GLY A 87 -5.23 1.85 1.48
C GLY A 87 -4.18 1.59 2.54
N GLY A 88 -2.93 1.96 2.25
CA GLY A 88 -1.80 1.73 3.15
C GLY A 88 -1.95 2.38 4.51
N ALA A 89 -2.69 3.48 4.61
CA ALA A 89 -2.94 4.17 5.87
C ALA A 89 -4.17 3.63 6.61
N GLY A 90 -4.80 2.57 6.10
CA GLY A 90 -5.98 1.99 6.71
C GLY A 90 -7.29 2.59 6.25
N THR A 91 -7.26 3.53 5.32
CA THR A 91 -8.48 4.10 4.76
C THR A 91 -9.21 3.03 3.97
N ILE A 92 -10.48 2.82 4.26
CA ILE A 92 -11.27 1.78 3.64
C ILE A 92 -12.50 2.38 2.95
N THR A 93 -12.78 1.90 1.77
CA THR A 93 -14.01 2.19 1.05
C THR A 93 -14.62 0.86 0.63
N VAL A 94 -15.94 0.75 0.75
CA VAL A 94 -16.64 -0.49 0.49
C VAL A 94 -17.97 -0.22 -0.18
N THR A 95 -18.34 -1.11 -1.07
CA THR A 95 -19.67 -1.11 -1.69
C THR A 95 -20.31 -2.46 -1.47
N VAL A 96 -21.54 -2.45 -1.00
CA VAL A 96 -22.34 -3.65 -0.78
C VAL A 96 -23.53 -3.58 -1.71
N SER A 97 -23.74 -4.61 -2.50
CA SER A 97 -24.89 -4.67 -3.42
C SER A 97 -25.60 -6.00 -3.31
N GLY A 98 -26.89 -5.99 -3.46
CA GLY A 98 -27.71 -7.18 -3.43
C GLY A 98 -29.18 -6.84 -3.32
N GLY A 99 -30.05 -7.69 -3.87
CA GLY A 99 -31.47 -7.49 -3.79
C GLY A 99 -31.98 -6.18 -4.38
N GLY A 100 -31.28 -5.65 -5.38
CA GLY A 100 -31.62 -4.37 -6.00
C GLY A 100 -31.24 -3.16 -5.15
N ARG A 101 -30.44 -3.34 -4.12
CA ARG A 101 -30.01 -2.27 -3.20
C ARG A 101 -28.52 -2.13 -3.20
N ASN A 102 -28.06 -0.92 -2.95
CA ASN A 102 -26.65 -0.60 -2.83
C ASN A 102 -26.41 0.22 -1.58
N ALA A 103 -25.27 -0.03 -0.95
CA ALA A 103 -24.79 0.80 0.14
C ALA A 103 -23.30 1.02 -0.03
N THR A 104 -22.86 2.20 0.36
CA THR A 104 -21.43 2.51 0.35
C THR A 104 -20.99 2.87 1.75
N GLY A 105 -19.80 2.41 2.09
CA GLY A 105 -19.21 2.71 3.39
C GLY A 105 -17.81 3.24 3.24
N SER A 106 -17.38 4.01 4.21
CA SER A 106 -16.03 4.52 4.28
C SER A 106 -15.62 4.64 5.73
N GLY A 107 -14.33 4.61 5.97
CA GLY A 107 -13.81 4.71 7.30
C GLY A 107 -12.34 4.38 7.36
N ARG A 108 -11.92 3.87 8.49
CA ARG A 108 -10.51 3.59 8.73
C ARG A 108 -10.32 2.35 9.58
N LEU A 109 -9.35 1.56 9.18
CA LEU A 109 -8.85 0.44 9.99
C LEU A 109 -7.59 0.88 10.70
N ALA A 110 -7.42 0.41 11.93
CA ALA A 110 -6.22 0.64 12.73
C ALA A 110 -5.98 -0.59 13.59
N GLY A 111 -4.85 -1.26 13.39
CA GLY A 111 -4.58 -2.52 14.08
C GLY A 111 -5.61 -3.58 13.71
N ASN A 112 -6.30 -4.11 14.70
CA ASN A 112 -7.32 -5.15 14.51
C ASN A 112 -8.74 -4.63 14.60
N MET A 113 -8.91 -3.31 14.53
CA MET A 113 -10.20 -2.66 14.68
C MET A 113 -10.46 -1.70 13.52
N GLY A 114 -11.70 -1.37 13.33
CA GLY A 114 -12.08 -0.36 12.34
C GLY A 114 -13.40 0.30 12.69
N MET A 115 -13.61 1.46 12.10
CA MET A 115 -14.86 2.19 12.25
C MET A 115 -15.10 3.11 11.05
N GLY A 116 -16.34 3.44 10.85
CA GLY A 116 -16.71 4.36 9.79
C GLY A 116 -18.21 4.58 9.72
N SER A 117 -18.62 5.09 8.58
CA SER A 117 -20.03 5.39 8.31
C SER A 117 -20.45 4.74 7.00
N TRP A 118 -21.74 4.63 6.80
CA TRP A 118 -22.33 4.07 5.58
C TRP A 118 -23.61 4.79 5.20
N ILE A 119 -23.92 4.68 3.95
CA ILE A 119 -25.13 5.27 3.35
C ILE A 119 -25.66 4.27 2.34
N GLY A 120 -26.97 4.05 2.36
CA GLY A 120 -27.63 3.16 1.41
C GLY A 120 -29.08 3.50 1.27
N GLY A 121 -29.49 3.98 0.08
CA GLY A 121 -30.87 4.41 -0.13
C GLY A 121 -31.24 5.52 0.83
N SER A 122 -32.35 5.33 1.57
CA SER A 122 -32.80 6.29 2.58
C SER A 122 -32.20 6.04 3.95
N CYS A 123 -31.32 5.06 4.08
CA CYS A 123 -30.72 4.68 5.36
C CYS A 123 -29.26 5.08 5.45
N SER A 124 -28.82 5.33 6.66
CA SER A 124 -27.42 5.60 6.95
C SER A 124 -27.11 5.25 8.39
N GLY A 125 -25.84 5.16 8.69
CA GLY A 125 -25.40 4.86 10.04
C GLY A 125 -23.89 4.69 10.14
N SER A 126 -23.50 3.92 11.11
CA SER A 126 -22.10 3.66 11.42
C SER A 126 -21.79 2.17 11.32
N TRP A 127 -20.51 1.85 11.23
CA TRP A 127 -20.04 0.48 11.30
C TRP A 127 -18.78 0.39 12.13
N THR A 128 -18.58 -0.76 12.73
CA THR A 128 -17.34 -1.13 13.41
C THR A 128 -16.87 -2.47 12.89
N ALA A 129 -15.59 -2.72 12.96
CA ALA A 129 -15.02 -3.97 12.48
C ALA A 129 -13.96 -4.48 13.44
N GLU A 130 -13.84 -5.79 13.53
CA GLU A 130 -12.82 -6.47 14.30
C GLU A 130 -12.21 -7.59 13.48
N ARG A 131 -10.88 -7.66 13.48
CA ARG A 131 -10.20 -8.80 12.85
C ARG A 131 -10.42 -10.04 13.70
N ARG A 132 -10.78 -11.13 13.06
CA ARG A 132 -11.07 -12.41 13.72
C ARG A 132 -9.99 -13.45 13.49
N GLY A 133 -9.16 -13.29 12.48
CA GLY A 133 -8.12 -14.23 12.17
C GLY A 133 -7.40 -13.91 10.87
N PRO A 134 -6.44 -14.77 10.51
CA PRO A 134 -5.71 -14.61 9.25
C PRO A 134 -6.54 -14.96 8.04
#